data_e8a9bfcee9dcbefe46eba5972c7ec8c2
#
_entry.id   e8a9bfcee9dcbefe46eba5972c7ec8c2
#
_cell.length_a   1.000
_cell.length_b   1.000
_cell.length_c   1.000
_cell.angle_alpha   90.00
_cell.angle_beta   90.00
_cell.angle_gamma   90.00
#
_symmetry.space_group_name_H-M   'P 1'
#
loop_
_entity.id
_entity.type
_entity.pdbx_description
1 polymer ?
#
loop_
_entity_poly.entity_id
_entity_poly.type
_entity_poly.pdbx_seq_one_letter_code
_entity_poly.pdbx_strand_id
1 'polypeptide(L)'
;MQLWRGADMNAQCIMVCSGKGGTGKSTVSVLLGACLARLGRKVLLIELDSGLRSVDIIAGVYGRTVYDIEDVLCGRCEGAKAVVPSPLYPGLSVISAPYEGGAVEAAPLGRLLVAMRPYFDYVILDTAAGMGAPFTAAAAVADKALLVLTPDAVALRDGKIVADRLLARDPPAECCAAGHESCPAGELREKRLGSRSG
;
A
#
# COMPACT_ATOMS: atom_id res chain seq x y z
N MET A 1 -15.83 -26.78 17.68
CA MET A 1 -16.80 -25.75 17.23
C MET A 1 -16.39 -24.44 17.85
N GLN A 2 -15.45 -23.74 17.22
CA GLN A 2 -14.86 -22.49 17.74
C GLN A 2 -15.63 -21.32 17.12
N LEU A 3 -16.29 -20.59 18.01
CA LEU A 3 -17.09 -19.41 17.72
C LEU A 3 -16.28 -18.37 16.95
N TRP A 4 -16.73 -18.02 15.76
CA TRP A 4 -16.32 -16.85 15.00
C TRP A 4 -16.64 -15.62 15.85
N ARG A 5 -15.63 -15.07 16.50
CA ARG A 5 -15.73 -13.69 17.00
C ARG A 5 -15.80 -12.79 15.78
N GLY A 6 -16.80 -11.90 15.77
CA GLY A 6 -17.09 -11.02 14.65
C GLY A 6 -15.81 -10.38 14.10
N ALA A 7 -15.48 -10.72 12.86
CA ALA A 7 -14.50 -10.00 12.11
C ALA A 7 -15.02 -8.58 11.95
N ASP A 8 -14.26 -7.58 12.41
CA ASP A 8 -14.43 -6.22 11.92
C ASP A 8 -14.42 -6.31 10.39
N MET A 9 -15.58 -6.04 9.78
CA MET A 9 -15.80 -6.19 8.32
C MET A 9 -15.03 -5.15 7.50
N ASN A 10 -13.92 -4.64 8.02
CA ASN A 10 -13.12 -3.58 7.43
C ASN A 10 -11.65 -4.01 7.33
N ALA A 11 -11.27 -4.60 6.19
CA ALA A 11 -9.86 -4.78 5.89
C ALA A 11 -9.11 -3.46 6.08
N GLN A 12 -7.98 -3.49 6.79
CA GLN A 12 -7.15 -2.31 6.96
C GLN A 12 -6.35 -2.05 5.68
N CYS A 13 -6.50 -0.86 5.10
CA CYS A 13 -5.79 -0.45 3.91
C CYS A 13 -4.53 0.35 4.29
N ILE A 14 -3.36 -0.16 3.90
CA ILE A 14 -2.05 0.42 4.18
C ILE A 14 -1.39 0.82 2.87
N MET A 15 -1.15 2.11 2.65
CA MET A 15 -0.31 2.53 1.53
C MET A 15 1.17 2.47 1.92
N VAL A 16 2.02 1.99 1.01
CA VAL A 16 3.48 2.03 1.12
C VAL A 16 4.01 3.06 0.13
N CYS A 17 4.73 4.05 0.63
CA CYS A 17 5.18 5.18 -0.17
C CYS A 17 6.61 5.59 0.16
N SER A 18 7.22 6.39 -0.70
CA SER A 18 8.54 7.00 -0.51
C SER A 18 8.66 8.29 -1.30
N GLY A 19 9.48 9.23 -0.83
CA GLY A 19 9.80 10.45 -1.58
C GLY A 19 10.75 10.22 -2.75
N LYS A 20 11.53 9.12 -2.73
CA LYS A 20 12.62 8.83 -3.68
C LYS A 20 12.49 7.41 -4.24
N GLY A 21 12.90 7.21 -5.50
CA GLY A 21 13.02 5.87 -6.09
C GLY A 21 14.17 5.06 -5.49
N GLY A 22 14.07 3.73 -5.57
CA GLY A 22 15.13 2.82 -5.10
C GLY A 22 15.25 2.63 -3.59
N THR A 23 14.28 3.10 -2.79
CA THR A 23 14.26 2.93 -1.32
C THR A 23 13.86 1.53 -0.86
N GLY A 24 13.49 0.63 -1.77
CA GLY A 24 13.04 -0.72 -1.42
C GLY A 24 11.55 -0.84 -1.10
N LYS A 25 10.71 0.12 -1.51
CA LYS A 25 9.26 0.14 -1.29
C LYS A 25 8.58 -1.19 -1.60
N SER A 26 8.69 -1.67 -2.85
CA SER A 26 8.04 -2.91 -3.30
C SER A 26 8.54 -4.14 -2.53
N THR A 27 9.82 -4.16 -2.15
CA THR A 27 10.36 -5.21 -1.27
C THR A 27 9.70 -5.15 0.10
N VAL A 28 9.59 -3.96 0.70
CA VAL A 28 8.91 -3.77 1.99
C VAL A 28 7.43 -4.15 1.89
N SER A 29 6.75 -3.76 0.81
CA SER A 29 5.33 -4.08 0.56
C SER A 29 5.09 -5.59 0.53
N VAL A 30 5.90 -6.34 -0.24
CA VAL A 30 5.78 -7.80 -0.32
C VAL A 30 6.14 -8.47 1.00
N LEU A 31 7.23 -8.06 1.66
CA LEU A 31 7.64 -8.65 2.93
C LEU A 31 6.65 -8.37 4.05
N LEU A 32 6.07 -7.16 4.11
CA LEU A 32 4.99 -6.85 5.05
C LEU A 32 3.79 -7.77 4.82
N GLY A 33 3.36 -7.92 3.56
CA GLY A 33 2.26 -8.82 3.19
C GLY A 33 2.56 -10.28 3.56
N ALA A 34 3.78 -10.74 3.28
CA ALA A 34 4.22 -12.09 3.63
C ALA A 34 4.26 -12.32 5.16
N CYS A 35 4.73 -11.35 5.94
CA CYS A 35 4.73 -11.43 7.40
C CYS A 35 3.30 -11.50 7.97
N LEU A 36 2.38 -10.67 7.47
CA LEU A 36 0.98 -10.71 7.87
C LEU A 36 0.33 -12.04 7.49
N ALA A 37 0.61 -12.56 6.29
CA ALA A 37 0.12 -13.86 5.83
C ALA A 37 0.64 -15.01 6.72
N ARG A 38 1.90 -14.97 7.15
CA ARG A 38 2.46 -15.93 8.13
C ARG A 38 1.77 -15.88 9.50
N LEU A 39 1.18 -14.74 9.86
CA LEU A 39 0.35 -14.57 11.05
C LEU A 39 -1.10 -15.03 10.84
N GLY A 40 -1.38 -15.72 9.73
CA GLY A 40 -2.70 -16.26 9.40
C GLY A 40 -3.68 -15.24 8.84
N ARG A 41 -3.20 -14.06 8.40
CA ARG A 41 -4.04 -13.01 7.79
C ARG A 41 -4.14 -13.21 6.29
N LYS A 42 -5.30 -12.89 5.72
CA LYS A 42 -5.50 -12.82 4.28
C LYS A 42 -5.10 -11.43 3.79
N VAL A 43 -4.12 -11.36 2.91
CA VAL A 43 -3.53 -10.09 2.45
C VAL A 43 -3.66 -9.95 0.95
N LEU A 44 -4.15 -8.80 0.51
CA LEU A 44 -4.12 -8.36 -0.89
C LEU A 44 -3.07 -7.27 -1.04
N LEU A 45 -2.10 -7.47 -1.92
CA LEU A 45 -1.14 -6.45 -2.35
C LEU A 45 -1.53 -5.96 -3.74
N ILE A 46 -1.72 -4.65 -3.88
CA ILE A 46 -2.04 -4.00 -5.16
C ILE A 46 -0.86 -3.12 -5.54
N GLU A 47 -0.21 -3.42 -6.67
CA GLU A 47 0.86 -2.62 -7.23
C GLU A 47 0.27 -1.49 -8.07
N LEU A 48 0.64 -0.25 -7.75
CA LEU A 48 0.21 0.97 -8.45
C LEU A 48 1.36 1.65 -9.20
N ASP A 49 2.58 1.07 -9.15
CA ASP A 49 3.77 1.54 -9.85
C ASP A 49 3.91 0.82 -11.19
N SER A 50 3.40 1.43 -12.26
CA SER A 50 3.46 0.85 -13.61
C SER A 50 4.90 0.82 -14.15
N GLY A 51 5.17 -0.17 -15.01
CA GLY A 51 6.45 -0.34 -15.70
C GLY A 51 7.19 -1.61 -15.30
N LEU A 52 8.02 -1.57 -14.27
CA LEU A 52 8.93 -2.68 -13.96
C LEU A 52 8.26 -3.89 -13.29
N ARG A 53 7.07 -3.72 -12.70
CA ARG A 53 6.31 -4.81 -12.04
C ARG A 53 7.19 -5.62 -11.07
N SER A 54 7.92 -4.92 -10.21
CA SER A 54 8.86 -5.54 -9.26
C SER A 54 8.17 -6.45 -8.26
N VAL A 55 6.93 -6.14 -7.90
CA VAL A 55 6.10 -6.96 -7.00
C VAL A 55 5.89 -8.36 -7.56
N ASP A 56 5.66 -8.49 -8.86
CA ASP A 56 5.43 -9.79 -9.51
C ASP A 56 6.60 -10.76 -9.31
N ILE A 57 7.83 -10.24 -9.44
CA ILE A 57 9.05 -11.02 -9.29
C ILE A 57 9.21 -11.44 -7.82
N ILE A 58 9.09 -10.48 -6.90
CA ILE A 58 9.32 -10.73 -5.46
C ILE A 58 8.24 -11.63 -4.87
N ALA A 59 6.98 -11.47 -5.31
CA ALA A 59 5.86 -12.31 -4.86
C ALA A 59 5.73 -13.64 -5.63
N GLY A 60 6.55 -13.87 -6.67
CA GLY A 60 6.55 -15.09 -7.47
C GLY A 60 5.34 -15.25 -8.40
N VAL A 61 4.66 -14.15 -8.75
CA VAL A 61 3.48 -14.16 -9.64
C VAL A 61 3.81 -13.78 -11.08
N TYR A 62 5.08 -13.54 -11.40
CA TYR A 62 5.52 -13.20 -12.75
C TYR A 62 5.05 -14.23 -13.78
N GLY A 63 4.47 -13.74 -14.89
CA GLY A 63 3.91 -14.57 -15.96
C GLY A 63 2.59 -15.29 -15.63
N ARG A 64 1.99 -15.02 -14.46
CA ARG A 64 0.70 -15.60 -14.04
C ARG A 64 -0.47 -14.62 -14.14
N THR A 65 -0.19 -13.34 -14.33
CA THR A 65 -1.17 -12.26 -14.39
C THR A 65 -1.80 -12.19 -15.78
N VAL A 66 -3.12 -12.31 -15.85
CA VAL A 66 -3.91 -12.15 -17.10
C VAL A 66 -4.49 -10.75 -17.17
N TYR A 67 -4.97 -10.24 -16.04
CA TYR A 67 -5.51 -8.90 -15.88
C TYR A 67 -4.69 -8.14 -14.85
N ASP A 68 -4.53 -6.85 -15.07
CA ASP A 68 -3.83 -5.94 -14.18
C ASP A 68 -4.78 -4.96 -13.49
N ILE A 69 -4.23 -4.05 -12.66
CA ILE A 69 -5.03 -3.08 -11.93
C ILE A 69 -5.76 -2.11 -12.87
N GLU A 70 -5.18 -1.75 -14.01
CA GLU A 70 -5.83 -0.86 -14.97
C GLU A 70 -7.06 -1.51 -15.59
N ASP A 71 -7.01 -2.81 -15.91
CA ASP A 71 -8.17 -3.55 -16.41
C ASP A 71 -9.34 -3.49 -15.44
N VAL A 72 -9.05 -3.60 -14.14
CA VAL A 72 -10.06 -3.50 -13.09
C VAL A 72 -10.60 -2.08 -12.96
N LEU A 73 -9.71 -1.08 -12.89
CA LEU A 73 -10.12 0.32 -12.69
C LEU A 73 -10.91 0.88 -13.88
N CYS A 74 -10.59 0.42 -15.10
CA CYS A 74 -11.34 0.75 -16.33
C CYS A 74 -12.61 -0.09 -16.53
N GLY A 75 -12.87 -1.06 -15.66
CA GLY A 75 -14.06 -1.93 -15.76
C GLY A 75 -13.98 -3.00 -16.86
N ARG A 76 -12.76 -3.29 -17.38
CA ARG A 76 -12.53 -4.36 -18.37
C ARG A 76 -12.68 -5.75 -17.77
N CYS A 77 -12.46 -5.89 -16.46
CA CYS A 77 -12.71 -7.11 -15.72
C CYS A 77 -13.14 -6.83 -14.26
N GLU A 78 -13.71 -7.85 -13.61
CA GLU A 78 -13.98 -7.82 -12.17
C GLU A 78 -12.69 -7.97 -11.38
N GLY A 79 -12.57 -7.27 -10.23
CA GLY A 79 -11.37 -7.29 -9.40
C GLY A 79 -10.92 -8.70 -9.01
N ALA A 80 -11.85 -9.61 -8.76
CA ALA A 80 -11.53 -10.99 -8.40
C ALA A 80 -10.75 -11.74 -9.50
N LYS A 81 -10.93 -11.39 -10.77
CA LYS A 81 -10.21 -12.01 -11.90
C LYS A 81 -8.75 -11.55 -12.03
N ALA A 82 -8.43 -10.40 -11.46
CA ALA A 82 -7.07 -9.87 -11.43
C ALA A 82 -6.25 -10.35 -10.21
N VAL A 83 -6.91 -10.97 -9.21
CA VAL A 83 -6.24 -11.45 -8.00
C VAL A 83 -5.49 -12.74 -8.29
N VAL A 84 -4.16 -12.72 -8.10
CA VAL A 84 -3.27 -13.86 -8.28
C VAL A 84 -2.66 -14.26 -6.94
N PRO A 85 -2.93 -15.46 -6.42
CA PRO A 85 -2.28 -15.94 -5.19
C PRO A 85 -0.78 -16.13 -5.37
N SER A 86 0.01 -15.68 -4.40
CA SER A 86 1.45 -15.91 -4.38
C SER A 86 1.76 -17.39 -4.11
N PRO A 87 2.56 -18.03 -4.96
CA PRO A 87 3.04 -19.39 -4.68
C PRO A 87 4.13 -19.44 -3.61
N LEU A 88 4.80 -18.31 -3.34
CA LEU A 88 5.89 -18.22 -2.37
C LEU A 88 5.39 -17.90 -0.96
N TYR A 89 4.28 -17.17 -0.86
CA TYR A 89 3.75 -16.67 0.42
C TYR A 89 2.27 -17.01 0.56
N PRO A 90 1.92 -18.22 1.06
CA PRO A 90 0.53 -18.62 1.28
C PRO A 90 -0.23 -17.61 2.15
N GLY A 91 -1.40 -17.17 1.68
CA GLY A 91 -2.19 -16.11 2.33
C GLY A 91 -1.97 -14.71 1.76
N LEU A 92 -0.93 -14.50 0.93
CA LEU A 92 -0.71 -13.28 0.15
C LEU A 92 -1.25 -13.46 -1.27
N SER A 93 -2.02 -12.50 -1.75
CA SER A 93 -2.45 -12.39 -3.15
C SER A 93 -2.04 -11.04 -3.72
N VAL A 94 -1.88 -10.96 -5.03
CA VAL A 94 -1.39 -9.77 -5.73
C VAL A 94 -2.36 -9.37 -6.84
N ILE A 95 -2.57 -8.08 -7.03
CA ILE A 95 -3.04 -7.46 -8.26
C ILE A 95 -1.87 -6.63 -8.80
N SER A 96 -1.38 -6.98 -9.97
CA SER A 96 -0.19 -6.38 -10.58
C SER A 96 -0.51 -5.05 -11.26
N ALA A 97 0.49 -4.17 -11.39
CA ALA A 97 0.40 -2.97 -12.22
C ALA A 97 0.47 -3.30 -13.72
N PRO A 98 0.02 -2.41 -14.63
CA PRO A 98 0.27 -2.55 -16.06
C PRO A 98 1.76 -2.32 -16.39
N TYR A 99 2.20 -2.88 -17.53
CA TYR A 99 3.55 -2.62 -18.03
C TYR A 99 3.70 -1.19 -18.57
N GLU A 100 2.64 -0.63 -19.12
CA GLU A 100 2.64 0.71 -19.71
C GLU A 100 1.41 1.49 -19.25
N GLY A 101 1.61 2.77 -18.92
CA GLY A 101 0.54 3.73 -18.68
C GLY A 101 -0.26 3.48 -17.41
N GLY A 102 -1.52 3.83 -17.47
CA GLY A 102 -2.49 3.64 -16.40
C GLY A 102 -2.63 4.85 -15.49
N ALA A 103 -3.71 5.60 -15.68
CA ALA A 103 -4.11 6.60 -14.70
C ALA A 103 -4.78 5.89 -13.53
N VAL A 104 -4.21 6.01 -12.34
CA VAL A 104 -4.83 5.54 -11.10
C VAL A 104 -5.61 6.69 -10.48
N GLU A 105 -6.94 6.57 -10.47
CA GLU A 105 -7.84 7.54 -9.86
C GLU A 105 -8.38 7.02 -8.53
N ALA A 106 -8.61 7.94 -7.59
CA ALA A 106 -9.06 7.60 -6.23
C ALA A 106 -10.46 6.93 -6.21
N ALA A 107 -11.40 7.39 -7.03
CA ALA A 107 -12.76 6.88 -7.00
C ALA A 107 -12.89 5.43 -7.51
N PRO A 108 -12.31 5.02 -8.67
CA PRO A 108 -12.24 3.63 -9.07
C PRO A 108 -11.49 2.73 -8.07
N LEU A 109 -10.35 3.20 -7.55
CA LEU A 109 -9.57 2.48 -6.54
C LEU A 109 -10.39 2.27 -5.26
N GLY A 110 -11.11 3.29 -4.79
CA GLY A 110 -12.00 3.19 -3.64
C GLY A 110 -13.11 2.14 -3.83
N ARG A 111 -13.73 2.09 -5.02
CA ARG A 111 -14.73 1.05 -5.34
C ARG A 111 -14.14 -0.36 -5.30
N LEU A 112 -12.94 -0.53 -5.84
CA LEU A 112 -12.23 -1.81 -5.77
C LEU A 112 -11.97 -2.23 -4.32
N LEU A 113 -11.47 -1.30 -3.48
CA LEU A 113 -11.23 -1.59 -2.06
C LEU A 113 -12.50 -2.02 -1.33
N VAL A 114 -13.62 -1.32 -1.55
CA VAL A 114 -14.92 -1.72 -0.97
C VAL A 114 -15.31 -3.13 -1.40
N ALA A 115 -15.11 -3.50 -2.65
CA ALA A 115 -15.41 -4.84 -3.16
C ALA A 115 -14.47 -5.92 -2.59
N MET A 116 -13.19 -5.59 -2.31
CA MET A 116 -12.19 -6.55 -1.82
C MET A 116 -12.17 -6.70 -0.29
N ARG A 117 -12.56 -5.68 0.47
CA ARG A 117 -12.55 -5.69 1.95
C ARG A 117 -13.21 -6.92 2.59
N PRO A 118 -14.30 -7.50 2.10
CA PRO A 118 -14.90 -8.69 2.71
C PRO A 118 -14.04 -9.97 2.63
N TYR A 119 -13.06 -10.03 1.74
CA TYR A 119 -12.27 -11.22 1.45
C TYR A 119 -10.87 -11.21 2.06
N PHE A 120 -10.39 -10.05 2.52
CA PHE A 120 -9.04 -9.85 3.04
C PHE A 120 -9.07 -9.16 4.40
N ASP A 121 -8.05 -9.42 5.23
CA ASP A 121 -7.85 -8.72 6.50
C ASP A 121 -7.05 -7.41 6.28
N TYR A 122 -6.16 -7.42 5.29
CA TYR A 122 -5.31 -6.28 4.93
C TYR A 122 -5.27 -6.09 3.42
N VAL A 123 -5.27 -4.82 3.00
CA VAL A 123 -4.92 -4.42 1.63
C VAL A 123 -3.70 -3.51 1.70
N ILE A 124 -2.65 -3.86 0.95
CA ILE A 124 -1.42 -3.07 0.85
C ILE A 124 -1.41 -2.43 -0.55
N LEU A 125 -1.22 -1.11 -0.60
CA LEU A 125 -1.07 -0.35 -1.85
C LEU A 125 0.40 0.02 -2.03
N ASP A 126 1.11 -0.65 -2.96
CA ASP A 126 2.48 -0.29 -3.33
C ASP A 126 2.46 0.84 -4.36
N THR A 127 2.83 2.05 -3.96
CA THR A 127 2.74 3.25 -4.83
C THR A 127 4.05 3.49 -5.59
N ALA A 128 3.98 4.26 -6.68
CA ALA A 128 5.18 4.83 -7.29
C ALA A 128 5.92 5.77 -6.34
N ALA A 129 7.20 6.02 -6.61
CA ALA A 129 7.98 7.02 -5.87
C ALA A 129 7.46 8.45 -6.13
N GLY A 130 7.58 9.30 -5.13
CA GLY A 130 7.13 10.69 -5.19
C GLY A 130 5.64 10.84 -4.90
N MET A 131 5.05 11.98 -5.33
CA MET A 131 3.68 12.40 -4.99
C MET A 131 2.78 12.53 -6.23
N GLY A 132 2.97 11.66 -7.23
CA GLY A 132 2.17 11.62 -8.44
C GLY A 132 0.73 11.11 -8.25
N ALA A 133 0.05 10.82 -9.37
CA ALA A 133 -1.34 10.35 -9.35
C ALA A 133 -1.55 9.06 -8.54
N PRO A 134 -0.70 8.01 -8.64
CA PRO A 134 -0.84 6.80 -7.82
C PRO A 134 -0.73 7.07 -6.32
N PHE A 135 0.20 7.94 -5.90
CA PHE A 135 0.33 8.37 -4.51
C PHE A 135 -0.94 9.10 -4.04
N THR A 136 -1.44 10.05 -4.84
CA THR A 136 -2.62 10.85 -4.47
C THR A 136 -3.86 9.97 -4.37
N ALA A 137 -4.05 9.03 -5.30
CA ALA A 137 -5.16 8.09 -5.28
C ALA A 137 -5.09 7.16 -4.06
N ALA A 138 -3.92 6.57 -3.79
CA ALA A 138 -3.71 5.71 -2.63
C ALA A 138 -3.92 6.47 -1.32
N ALA A 139 -3.35 7.69 -1.21
CA ALA A 139 -3.53 8.53 -0.03
C ALA A 139 -5.00 8.88 0.23
N ALA A 140 -5.84 9.01 -0.79
CA ALA A 140 -7.26 9.31 -0.62
C ALA A 140 -8.07 8.16 -0.01
N VAL A 141 -7.63 6.91 -0.17
CA VAL A 141 -8.39 5.70 0.19
C VAL A 141 -7.75 4.86 1.30
N ALA A 142 -6.47 5.08 1.62
CA ALA A 142 -5.75 4.33 2.64
C ALA A 142 -6.12 4.79 4.06
N ASP A 143 -6.19 3.82 4.98
CA ASP A 143 -6.40 4.05 6.41
C ASP A 143 -5.07 4.46 7.08
N LYS A 144 -3.95 3.85 6.63
CA LYS A 144 -2.59 4.10 7.15
C LYS A 144 -1.58 4.28 6.03
N ALA A 145 -0.48 4.96 6.34
CA ALA A 145 0.65 5.12 5.44
C ALA A 145 1.95 4.62 6.09
N LEU A 146 2.69 3.79 5.35
CA LEU A 146 4.04 3.35 5.67
C LEU A 146 5.02 4.08 4.75
N LEU A 147 5.81 4.98 5.31
CA LEU A 147 6.84 5.74 4.59
C LEU A 147 8.17 5.00 4.65
N VAL A 148 8.68 4.58 3.49
CA VAL A 148 9.96 3.86 3.37
C VAL A 148 11.07 4.84 3.02
N LEU A 149 12.11 4.87 3.85
CA LEU A 149 13.24 5.80 3.75
C LEU A 149 14.57 5.04 3.78
N THR A 150 15.56 5.59 3.08
CA THR A 150 16.96 5.23 3.24
C THR A 150 17.65 6.26 4.15
N PRO A 151 18.74 5.90 4.89
CA PRO A 151 19.40 6.80 5.84
C PRO A 151 20.33 7.80 5.14
N ASP A 152 19.81 8.51 4.14
CA ASP A 152 20.52 9.58 3.44
C ASP A 152 19.74 10.90 3.51
N ALA A 153 20.45 12.03 3.48
CA ALA A 153 19.87 13.35 3.67
C ALA A 153 18.78 13.71 2.64
N VAL A 154 18.89 13.19 1.41
CA VAL A 154 17.91 13.45 0.35
C VAL A 154 16.63 12.68 0.63
N ALA A 155 16.73 11.39 0.95
CA ALA A 155 15.57 10.57 1.28
C ALA A 155 14.85 11.08 2.54
N LEU A 156 15.58 11.55 3.54
CA LEU A 156 15.01 12.13 4.76
C LEU A 156 14.26 13.45 4.45
N ARG A 157 14.86 14.34 3.65
CA ARG A 157 14.21 15.59 3.21
C ARG A 157 12.92 15.29 2.44
N ASP A 158 13.01 14.43 1.43
CA ASP A 158 11.89 14.10 0.56
C ASP A 158 10.80 13.34 1.33
N GLY A 159 11.20 12.48 2.25
CA GLY A 159 10.30 11.78 3.16
C GLY A 159 9.54 12.71 4.09
N LYS A 160 10.19 13.79 4.60
CA LYS A 160 9.50 14.81 5.38
C LYS A 160 8.42 15.51 4.57
N ILE A 161 8.68 15.85 3.31
CA ILE A 161 7.68 16.48 2.43
C ILE A 161 6.48 15.55 2.22
N VAL A 162 6.73 14.24 2.00
CA VAL A 162 5.67 13.23 1.88
C VAL A 162 4.86 13.11 3.17
N ALA A 163 5.54 13.04 4.32
CA ALA A 163 4.87 12.96 5.62
C ALA A 163 4.00 14.18 5.90
N ASP A 164 4.50 15.39 5.65
CA ASP A 164 3.74 16.64 5.83
C ASP A 164 2.48 16.64 4.92
N ARG A 165 2.58 16.11 3.70
CA ARG A 165 1.46 15.99 2.77
C ARG A 165 0.39 15.00 3.27
N LEU A 166 0.81 13.86 3.84
CA LEU A 166 -0.10 12.85 4.39
C LEU A 166 -0.81 13.33 5.65
N LEU A 167 -0.11 14.08 6.50
CA LEU A 167 -0.67 14.64 7.73
C LEU A 167 -1.63 15.81 7.47
N ALA A 168 -1.45 16.54 6.36
CA ALA A 168 -2.30 17.66 5.96
C ALA A 168 -3.65 17.22 5.34
N ARG A 169 -3.86 15.92 5.08
CA ARG A 169 -5.15 15.44 4.54
C ARG A 169 -6.22 15.41 5.65
N ASP A 170 -7.48 15.44 5.24
CA ASP A 170 -8.64 15.32 6.14
C ASP A 170 -9.47 14.06 5.80
N PRO A 171 -9.62 13.08 6.72
CA PRO A 171 -8.87 12.94 7.97
C PRO A 171 -7.39 12.64 7.74
N PRO A 172 -6.49 13.04 8.67
CA PRO A 172 -5.06 12.77 8.55
C PRO A 172 -4.79 11.25 8.59
N ALA A 173 -3.89 10.76 7.72
CA ALA A 173 -3.49 9.37 7.74
C ALA A 173 -2.61 9.08 8.97
N GLU A 174 -2.79 7.91 9.60
CA GLU A 174 -1.80 7.41 10.54
C GLU A 174 -0.52 7.05 9.76
N CYS A 175 0.56 7.79 10.03
CA CYS A 175 1.82 7.63 9.33
C CYS A 175 2.85 6.91 10.21
N CYS A 176 3.41 5.81 9.70
CA CYS A 176 4.55 5.11 10.27
C CYS A 176 5.73 5.19 9.31
N ALA A 177 6.95 5.39 9.82
CA ALA A 177 8.15 5.35 9.01
C ALA A 177 8.90 4.03 9.23
N ALA A 178 9.32 3.38 8.14
CA ALA A 178 10.21 2.23 8.16
C ALA A 178 11.58 2.66 7.63
N GLY A 179 12.61 2.49 8.43
CA GLY A 179 13.98 2.84 8.12
C GLY A 179 14.91 2.55 9.30
N HIS A 180 16.18 2.91 9.18
CA HIS A 180 17.19 2.73 10.24
C HIS A 180 16.81 3.53 11.50
N GLU A 181 17.32 3.16 12.67
CA GLU A 181 17.02 3.71 14.01
C GLU A 181 17.15 5.25 14.15
N SER A 182 17.75 5.93 13.17
CA SER A 182 17.90 7.39 13.11
C SER A 182 16.75 8.11 12.39
N CYS A 183 15.64 7.43 12.06
CA CYS A 183 14.51 8.05 11.39
C CYS A 183 13.70 8.92 12.38
N PRO A 184 13.31 10.16 12.02
CA PRO A 184 12.60 11.10 12.90
C PRO A 184 11.15 10.71 13.21
N ALA A 185 10.84 9.40 13.27
CA ALA A 185 9.52 8.90 13.64
C ALA A 185 9.04 9.45 15.01
N GLY A 186 9.97 9.83 15.89
CA GLY A 186 9.68 10.51 17.16
C GLY A 186 9.06 11.90 16.95
N GLU A 187 9.58 12.70 16.05
CA GLU A 187 9.06 14.04 15.76
C GLU A 187 7.67 14.03 15.10
N LEU A 188 7.37 13.01 14.30
CA LEU A 188 6.05 12.85 13.67
C LEU A 188 4.96 12.51 14.70
N ARG A 189 5.32 11.86 15.82
CA ARG A 189 4.39 11.50 16.88
C ARG A 189 4.11 12.66 17.85
N GLU A 190 5.09 13.53 18.12
CA GLU A 190 4.94 14.65 19.07
C GLU A 190 4.01 15.76 18.56
N LYS A 191 3.96 16.03 17.24
CA LYS A 191 3.03 17.02 16.67
C LYS A 191 1.54 16.67 16.88
N ARG A 192 1.20 15.41 17.15
CA ARG A 192 -0.19 15.02 17.44
C ARG A 192 -0.66 15.35 18.85
N LEU A 193 0.25 15.51 19.80
CA LEU A 193 -0.08 15.76 21.22
C LEU A 193 -0.19 17.24 21.57
N GLY A 194 0.35 18.14 20.72
CA GLY A 194 0.39 19.58 20.99
C GLY A 194 -0.83 20.40 20.53
N SER A 195 -1.82 19.82 19.83
CA SER A 195 -2.95 20.57 19.28
C SER A 195 -4.29 20.37 20.03
N ARG A 196 -4.28 19.81 21.24
CA ARG A 196 -5.47 19.70 22.10
C ARG A 196 -5.26 20.43 23.42
N SER A 197 -4.97 21.70 23.38
CA SER A 197 -5.15 22.61 24.52
C SER A 197 -5.19 24.05 24.01
N GLY A 198 -6.41 24.55 23.83
CA GLY A 198 -6.72 25.92 23.50
C GLY A 198 -8.18 26.03 23.16
#